data_17654402289b0ef243ceb64c72eaea53
#
_entry.id   17654402289b0ef243ceb64c72eaea53
#
_cell.length_a   1.000
_cell.length_b   1.000
_cell.length_c   1.000
_cell.angle_alpha   90.00
_cell.angle_beta   90.00
_cell.angle_gamma   90.00
#
_symmetry.space_group_name_H-M   'P 1'
#
loop_
_entity.id
_entity.type
_entity.pdbx_description
1 polymer ?
#
loop_
_entity_poly.entity_id
_entity_poly.type
_entity_poly.pdbx_seq_one_letter_code
_entity_poly.pdbx_strand_id
1 'polypeptide(L)'
;MTPSSRYALDLDAAAASTLNLAALVLQRLTALGVEFRGVADDSRQVRAGDLFVAYPGDLTDGRDYIADAITRGAVAVLWEEGEGFSWNPDWPVANLSGIKLRALCGSLAHAICGHPSERLSLVAITGTNGKTTVSQWIAQSHPRRCAVIGTLGAGLPGQLLDTGFTTPEATTLMRFLAEFTELEAQACVLEASSIGLEEGRLNGARVDVAVFTNLTRDHLDYHGTMERYAAAKEKLLTWPRLRLAIINLDDPLGVALAARSSATKVIGYTQSDAPMDRQGVICAEDVVETPLGLHFTLSTPKGRARVESGLIGRYNVSNLLAVAAVLLDAGLTPKAIAARFADLIPPSGRLEKVGGDNEPLIVVDYAHSPDALENALCALRAVALARRAQLVVVFGCGGDRDRGKRLLMGEVATRFADRVVLTCDNPRSEDAQAILDDIRGGAPEAEIIVDRSAAIRRTIAAAHPADVVLIAGKGHESYQETAGIRHPFSDVAEACAALVNRKEGAQ
;
A
#
# COMPACT_ATOMS: atom_id res chain seq x y z
N MET A 1 34.31 25.52 -28.53
CA MET A 1 35.03 24.50 -27.76
C MET A 1 33.98 23.55 -27.19
N THR A 2 33.80 22.40 -27.79
CA THR A 2 32.86 21.36 -27.38
C THR A 2 33.48 20.58 -26.22
N PRO A 3 32.84 20.50 -25.04
CA PRO A 3 33.32 19.60 -24.00
C PRO A 3 32.69 18.19 -24.18
N SER A 4 33.26 17.38 -25.06
CA SER A 4 33.01 15.95 -25.02
C SER A 4 34.01 15.30 -24.05
N SER A 5 33.76 15.40 -22.75
CA SER A 5 34.51 14.61 -21.78
C SER A 5 33.67 13.38 -21.43
N ARG A 6 34.00 12.24 -22.04
CA ARG A 6 33.55 10.91 -21.60
C ARG A 6 34.22 10.61 -20.26
N TYR A 7 33.48 10.75 -19.17
CA TYR A 7 33.88 10.23 -17.87
C TYR A 7 32.94 9.08 -17.53
N ALA A 8 33.37 7.87 -17.81
CA ALA A 8 32.74 6.70 -17.24
C ALA A 8 32.91 6.72 -15.72
N LEU A 9 31.82 6.51 -14.98
CA LEU A 9 31.88 6.26 -13.54
C LEU A 9 32.27 4.81 -13.35
N ASP A 10 33.51 4.55 -12.92
CA ASP A 10 33.90 3.24 -12.44
C ASP A 10 33.22 3.02 -11.07
N LEU A 11 32.07 2.36 -11.10
CA LEU A 11 31.26 2.04 -9.92
C LEU A 11 31.67 0.71 -9.26
N ASP A 12 32.72 0.06 -9.78
CA ASP A 12 33.26 -1.21 -9.24
C ASP A 12 34.12 -1.02 -7.98
N ALA A 13 34.30 0.19 -7.49
CA ALA A 13 34.88 0.40 -6.17
C ALA A 13 33.91 -0.15 -5.10
N ALA A 14 34.01 -1.41 -4.83
CA ALA A 14 33.17 -2.32 -4.06
C ALA A 14 33.02 -2.00 -2.55
N ALA A 15 33.08 -0.73 -2.14
CA ALA A 15 32.96 -0.31 -0.75
C ALA A 15 32.29 1.07 -0.54
N ALA A 16 31.97 1.82 -1.59
CA ALA A 16 31.25 3.08 -1.42
C ALA A 16 29.74 2.80 -1.28
N SER A 17 29.15 3.24 -0.18
CA SER A 17 27.68 3.21 -0.05
C SER A 17 27.05 3.97 -1.22
N THR A 18 25.82 3.61 -1.64
CA THR A 18 25.08 4.32 -2.70
C THR A 18 24.98 5.82 -2.44
N LEU A 19 25.02 6.25 -1.18
CA LEU A 19 25.06 7.65 -0.76
C LEU A 19 26.36 8.36 -1.18
N ASN A 20 27.54 7.71 -0.98
CA ASN A 20 28.81 8.28 -1.38
C ASN A 20 28.91 8.41 -2.90
N LEU A 21 28.34 7.44 -3.62
CA LEU A 21 28.32 7.42 -5.07
C LEU A 21 27.40 8.51 -5.64
N ALA A 22 26.23 8.70 -5.05
CA ALA A 22 25.32 9.78 -5.40
C ALA A 22 26.01 11.16 -5.24
N ALA A 23 26.69 11.38 -4.11
CA ALA A 23 27.45 12.62 -3.87
C ALA A 23 28.54 12.84 -4.93
N LEU A 24 29.27 11.79 -5.33
CA LEU A 24 30.29 11.87 -6.37
C LEU A 24 29.71 12.24 -7.74
N VAL A 25 28.57 11.61 -8.13
CA VAL A 25 27.86 11.93 -9.37
C VAL A 25 27.46 13.40 -9.39
N LEU A 26 26.83 13.87 -8.32
CA LEU A 26 26.39 15.26 -8.21
C LEU A 26 27.57 16.24 -8.26
N GLN A 27 28.67 15.95 -7.57
CA GLN A 27 29.88 16.76 -7.62
C GLN A 27 30.43 16.86 -9.03
N ARG A 28 30.47 15.77 -9.80
CA ARG A 28 30.93 15.77 -11.19
C ARG A 28 30.02 16.58 -12.11
N LEU A 29 28.71 16.43 -11.99
CA LEU A 29 27.75 17.18 -12.79
C LEU A 29 27.81 18.67 -12.45
N THR A 30 27.95 19.02 -11.17
CA THR A 30 28.13 20.42 -10.73
C THR A 30 29.44 21.00 -11.30
N ALA A 31 30.52 20.23 -11.36
CA ALA A 31 31.78 20.66 -11.97
C ALA A 31 31.66 20.91 -13.49
N LEU A 32 30.65 20.33 -14.15
CA LEU A 32 30.27 20.64 -15.53
C LEU A 32 29.40 21.90 -15.66
N GLY A 33 29.15 22.63 -14.57
CA GLY A 33 28.34 23.85 -14.54
C GLY A 33 26.82 23.57 -14.51
N VAL A 34 26.37 22.39 -14.12
CA VAL A 34 24.95 22.04 -14.07
C VAL A 34 24.37 22.35 -12.70
N GLU A 35 23.27 23.10 -12.67
CA GLU A 35 22.43 23.31 -11.50
C GLU A 35 21.13 22.51 -11.66
N PHE A 36 20.80 21.69 -10.66
CA PHE A 36 19.59 20.86 -10.66
C PHE A 36 18.53 21.47 -9.78
N ARG A 37 17.26 21.32 -10.20
CA ARG A 37 16.06 21.64 -9.41
C ARG A 37 15.32 20.39 -8.95
N GLY A 38 15.57 19.25 -9.61
CA GLY A 38 14.94 17.99 -9.33
C GLY A 38 15.59 16.84 -10.10
N VAL A 39 14.98 15.68 -10.04
CA VAL A 39 15.40 14.47 -10.74
C VAL A 39 14.17 13.66 -11.17
N ALA A 40 14.25 13.03 -12.34
CA ALA A 40 13.24 12.14 -12.86
C ALA A 40 13.90 10.93 -13.54
N ASP A 41 13.24 9.78 -13.49
CA ASP A 41 13.56 8.54 -14.23
C ASP A 41 12.44 8.13 -15.19
N ASP A 42 11.36 8.90 -15.24
CA ASP A 42 10.30 8.83 -16.24
C ASP A 42 10.28 10.16 -17.03
N SER A 43 10.51 10.10 -18.35
CA SER A 43 10.57 11.29 -19.19
C SER A 43 9.30 12.14 -19.11
N ARG A 44 8.13 11.51 -18.90
CA ARG A 44 6.83 12.19 -18.78
C ARG A 44 6.72 13.06 -17.53
N GLN A 45 7.54 12.78 -16.50
CA GLN A 45 7.57 13.51 -15.22
C GLN A 45 8.68 14.56 -15.15
N VAL A 46 9.52 14.67 -16.17
CA VAL A 46 10.59 15.67 -16.25
C VAL A 46 10.01 17.07 -16.20
N ARG A 47 10.57 17.90 -15.32
CA ARG A 47 10.34 19.35 -15.20
C ARG A 47 11.59 20.11 -15.64
N ALA A 48 11.43 21.37 -16.04
CA ALA A 48 12.58 22.20 -16.44
C ALA A 48 13.58 22.35 -15.26
N GLY A 49 14.83 22.00 -15.52
CA GLY A 49 15.89 21.99 -14.53
C GLY A 49 16.16 20.63 -13.87
N ASP A 50 15.47 19.56 -14.26
CA ASP A 50 15.68 18.22 -13.72
C ASP A 50 16.94 17.54 -14.31
N LEU A 51 17.58 16.71 -13.50
CA LEU A 51 18.44 15.62 -13.94
C LEU A 51 17.57 14.46 -14.42
N PHE A 52 17.74 13.98 -15.63
CA PHE A 52 17.09 12.76 -16.09
C PHE A 52 18.01 11.55 -15.90
N VAL A 53 17.51 10.49 -15.26
CA VAL A 53 18.26 9.22 -15.04
C VAL A 53 17.68 8.16 -15.96
N ALA A 54 18.44 7.75 -16.96
CA ALA A 54 18.04 6.84 -18.02
C ALA A 54 18.70 5.46 -17.87
N TYR A 55 17.91 4.43 -17.58
CA TYR A 55 18.36 3.04 -17.43
C TYR A 55 17.35 2.06 -18.03
N PRO A 56 17.78 0.82 -18.39
CA PRO A 56 16.86 -0.23 -18.81
C PRO A 56 15.89 -0.62 -17.68
N GLY A 57 14.60 -0.49 -17.92
CA GLY A 57 13.53 -0.98 -17.05
C GLY A 57 13.08 -2.40 -17.44
N ASP A 58 12.11 -2.94 -16.70
CA ASP A 58 11.61 -4.31 -16.93
C ASP A 58 10.74 -4.43 -18.20
N LEU A 59 10.07 -3.34 -18.60
CA LEU A 59 9.16 -3.30 -19.77
C LEU A 59 9.64 -2.36 -20.88
N THR A 60 10.40 -1.34 -20.53
CA THR A 60 10.84 -0.30 -21.47
C THR A 60 12.27 0.12 -21.12
N ASP A 61 13.01 0.58 -22.11
CA ASP A 61 14.34 1.15 -21.87
C ASP A 61 14.23 2.67 -21.71
N GLY A 62 14.56 3.18 -20.53
CA GLY A 62 14.54 4.61 -20.25
C GLY A 62 15.46 5.44 -21.14
N ARG A 63 16.49 4.83 -21.74
CA ARG A 63 17.44 5.47 -22.64
C ARG A 63 16.80 5.88 -23.97
N ASP A 64 15.73 5.21 -24.39
CA ASP A 64 14.99 5.55 -25.61
C ASP A 64 14.22 6.88 -25.48
N TYR A 65 14.02 7.35 -24.23
CA TYR A 65 13.26 8.55 -23.92
C TYR A 65 14.13 9.78 -23.58
N ILE A 66 15.46 9.69 -23.76
CA ILE A 66 16.38 10.80 -23.46
C ILE A 66 16.03 12.04 -24.28
N ALA A 67 15.72 11.91 -25.57
CA ALA A 67 15.35 13.03 -26.41
C ALA A 67 14.06 13.74 -25.95
N ASP A 68 13.05 12.96 -25.48
CA ASP A 68 11.83 13.50 -24.90
C ASP A 68 12.12 14.23 -23.59
N ALA A 69 12.95 13.65 -22.71
CA ALA A 69 13.36 14.26 -21.46
C ALA A 69 14.07 15.61 -21.67
N ILE A 70 14.97 15.70 -22.65
CA ILE A 70 15.67 16.94 -23.03
C ILE A 70 14.66 17.98 -23.53
N THR A 71 13.72 17.57 -24.38
CA THR A 71 12.67 18.48 -24.91
C THR A 71 11.79 19.03 -23.78
N ARG A 72 11.57 18.26 -22.71
CA ARG A 72 10.81 18.68 -21.52
C ARG A 72 11.61 19.52 -20.54
N GLY A 73 12.91 19.72 -20.79
CA GLY A 73 13.75 20.64 -20.03
C GLY A 73 14.72 19.97 -19.06
N ALA A 74 15.06 18.69 -19.26
CA ALA A 74 16.18 18.10 -18.55
C ALA A 74 17.47 18.86 -18.85
N VAL A 75 18.21 19.26 -17.81
CA VAL A 75 19.46 20.03 -17.94
C VAL A 75 20.71 19.14 -17.97
N ALA A 76 20.56 17.90 -17.55
CA ALA A 76 21.59 16.87 -17.63
C ALA A 76 20.96 15.48 -17.73
N VAL A 77 21.74 14.51 -18.22
CA VAL A 77 21.33 13.11 -18.29
C VAL A 77 22.42 12.23 -17.66
N LEU A 78 22.00 11.39 -16.73
CA LEU A 78 22.76 10.27 -16.25
C LEU A 78 22.22 9.00 -16.91
N TRP A 79 23.04 8.29 -17.73
CA TRP A 79 22.55 7.18 -18.52
C TRP A 79 23.34 5.90 -18.24
N GLU A 80 22.64 4.75 -18.25
CA GLU A 80 23.25 3.45 -17.97
C GLU A 80 23.99 2.92 -19.20
N GLU A 81 25.26 2.53 -19.00
CA GLU A 81 26.06 1.86 -20.02
C GLU A 81 25.51 0.47 -20.28
N GLY A 82 25.55 0.01 -21.53
CA GLY A 82 25.10 -1.31 -21.90
C GLY A 82 25.02 -1.50 -23.41
N GLU A 83 24.84 -2.75 -23.84
CA GLU A 83 24.70 -3.11 -25.24
C GLU A 83 23.52 -2.39 -25.91
N GLY A 84 23.69 -2.06 -27.18
CA GLY A 84 22.65 -1.48 -28.02
C GLY A 84 22.40 0.03 -27.82
N PHE A 85 23.08 0.71 -26.89
CA PHE A 85 22.94 2.15 -26.72
C PHE A 85 24.26 2.89 -26.86
N SER A 86 24.22 4.03 -27.57
CA SER A 86 25.34 4.99 -27.66
C SER A 86 24.81 6.40 -27.50
N TRP A 87 25.49 7.21 -26.72
CA TRP A 87 25.14 8.62 -26.56
C TRP A 87 25.16 9.37 -27.88
N ASN A 88 24.11 10.12 -28.17
CA ASN A 88 24.09 11.01 -29.32
C ASN A 88 24.83 12.31 -28.99
N PRO A 89 25.96 12.62 -29.66
CA PRO A 89 26.75 13.82 -29.40
C PRO A 89 26.04 15.15 -29.74
N ASP A 90 24.96 15.10 -30.50
CA ASP A 90 24.17 16.27 -30.87
C ASP A 90 23.20 16.73 -29.79
N TRP A 91 23.01 15.95 -28.73
CA TRP A 91 22.17 16.36 -27.60
C TRP A 91 22.85 17.47 -26.79
N PRO A 92 22.17 18.66 -26.62
CA PRO A 92 22.78 19.87 -26.08
C PRO A 92 22.80 19.93 -24.55
N VAL A 93 22.92 18.80 -23.85
CA VAL A 93 22.92 18.73 -22.40
C VAL A 93 24.16 18.01 -21.86
N ALA A 94 24.54 18.34 -20.62
CA ALA A 94 25.60 17.64 -19.93
C ALA A 94 25.17 16.18 -19.70
N ASN A 95 26.13 15.25 -19.76
CA ASN A 95 25.83 13.83 -19.51
C ASN A 95 26.98 13.13 -18.79
N LEU A 96 26.61 12.10 -18.05
CA LEU A 96 27.52 11.11 -17.49
C LEU A 96 26.97 9.71 -17.77
N SER A 97 27.86 8.75 -17.97
CA SER A 97 27.48 7.34 -18.02
C SER A 97 27.77 6.62 -16.70
N GLY A 98 27.07 5.55 -16.44
CA GLY A 98 27.27 4.73 -15.25
C GLY A 98 26.65 3.35 -15.38
N ILE A 99 26.73 2.54 -14.34
CA ILE A 99 26.12 1.20 -14.25
C ILE A 99 25.22 1.12 -13.02
N LYS A 100 24.21 0.21 -13.04
CA LYS A 100 23.29 -0.01 -11.91
C LYS A 100 22.56 1.25 -11.43
N LEU A 101 22.18 2.12 -12.35
CA LEU A 101 21.60 3.42 -12.04
C LEU A 101 20.26 3.31 -11.32
N ARG A 102 19.47 2.26 -11.57
CA ARG A 102 18.22 2.00 -10.84
C ARG A 102 18.45 2.00 -9.32
N ALA A 103 19.53 1.35 -8.86
CA ALA A 103 19.84 1.29 -7.43
C ALA A 103 20.31 2.65 -6.87
N LEU A 104 20.87 3.51 -7.71
CA LEU A 104 21.40 4.82 -7.34
C LEU A 104 20.36 5.93 -7.35
N CYS A 105 19.28 5.76 -8.14
CA CYS A 105 18.25 6.77 -8.40
C CYS A 105 17.70 7.41 -7.12
N GLY A 106 17.32 6.58 -6.15
CA GLY A 106 16.75 7.06 -4.88
C GLY A 106 17.74 7.91 -4.06
N SER A 107 19.02 7.50 -4.01
CA SER A 107 20.04 8.27 -3.29
C SER A 107 20.37 9.60 -3.98
N LEU A 108 20.36 9.63 -5.32
CA LEU A 108 20.48 10.88 -6.09
C LEU A 108 19.30 11.81 -5.82
N ALA A 109 18.08 11.27 -5.91
CA ALA A 109 16.86 12.00 -5.65
C ALA A 109 16.84 12.57 -4.23
N HIS A 110 17.23 11.78 -3.23
CA HIS A 110 17.30 12.20 -1.84
C HIS A 110 18.25 13.39 -1.66
N ALA A 111 19.46 13.33 -2.27
CA ALA A 111 20.42 14.42 -2.18
C ALA A 111 19.95 15.69 -2.91
N ILE A 112 19.42 15.57 -4.14
CA ILE A 112 18.91 16.70 -4.94
C ILE A 112 17.72 17.36 -4.24
N CYS A 113 16.82 16.59 -3.62
CA CYS A 113 15.66 17.08 -2.88
C CYS A 113 16.00 17.60 -1.46
N GLY A 114 17.28 17.74 -1.09
CA GLY A 114 17.70 18.30 0.19
C GLY A 114 17.49 17.38 1.39
N HIS A 115 17.67 16.09 1.21
CA HIS A 115 17.60 15.05 2.25
C HIS A 115 16.25 15.03 3.00
N PRO A 116 15.10 14.96 2.30
CA PRO A 116 13.79 15.18 2.91
C PRO A 116 13.44 14.14 3.98
N SER A 117 13.86 12.87 3.84
CA SER A 117 13.59 11.84 4.85
C SER A 117 14.41 12.00 6.15
N GLU A 118 15.38 12.91 6.20
CA GLU A 118 16.09 13.27 7.43
C GLU A 118 15.37 14.38 8.21
N ARG A 119 14.45 15.09 7.54
CA ARG A 119 13.65 16.19 8.10
C ARG A 119 12.28 15.74 8.58
N LEU A 120 11.84 14.54 8.20
CA LEU A 120 10.56 13.91 8.56
C LEU A 120 10.82 12.66 9.39
N SER A 121 9.95 12.37 10.37
CA SER A 121 9.89 11.03 10.96
C SER A 121 9.20 10.10 9.97
N LEU A 122 9.95 9.24 9.29
CA LEU A 122 9.41 8.34 8.27
C LEU A 122 9.07 6.97 8.87
N VAL A 123 7.78 6.63 8.83
CA VAL A 123 7.24 5.33 9.22
C VAL A 123 6.92 4.54 7.95
N ALA A 124 7.56 3.40 7.73
CA ALA A 124 7.28 2.52 6.60
C ALA A 124 6.56 1.25 7.06
N ILE A 125 5.49 0.86 6.36
CA ILE A 125 4.63 -0.26 6.73
C ILE A 125 4.66 -1.32 5.64
N THR A 126 5.01 -2.56 6.00
CA THR A 126 4.92 -3.70 5.10
C THR A 126 4.07 -4.82 5.69
N GLY A 127 3.64 -5.72 4.85
CA GLY A 127 2.79 -6.87 5.16
C GLY A 127 1.91 -7.23 3.97
N THR A 128 1.16 -8.31 4.02
CA THR A 128 0.18 -8.64 3.00
C THR A 128 -1.04 -7.76 3.16
N ASN A 129 -1.68 -7.80 4.31
CA ASN A 129 -2.90 -7.07 4.66
C ASN A 129 -2.63 -5.98 5.70
N GLY A 130 -3.52 -4.99 5.80
CA GLY A 130 -3.50 -3.97 6.84
C GLY A 130 -2.65 -2.72 6.55
N LYS A 131 -1.77 -2.70 5.54
CA LYS A 131 -0.90 -1.55 5.23
C LYS A 131 -1.66 -0.24 5.11
N THR A 132 -2.66 -0.19 4.24
CA THR A 132 -3.48 1.01 3.98
C THR A 132 -4.25 1.43 5.22
N THR A 133 -4.84 0.48 5.92
CA THR A 133 -5.59 0.77 7.15
C THR A 133 -4.68 1.37 8.23
N VAL A 134 -3.54 0.74 8.48
CA VAL A 134 -2.57 1.20 9.49
C VAL A 134 -1.97 2.55 9.09
N SER A 135 -1.59 2.75 7.81
CA SER A 135 -1.01 4.02 7.35
C SER A 135 -2.00 5.19 7.50
N GLN A 136 -3.25 5.00 7.08
CA GLN A 136 -4.28 6.02 7.19
C GLN A 136 -4.63 6.32 8.65
N TRP A 137 -4.73 5.31 9.51
CA TRP A 137 -5.04 5.53 10.92
C TRP A 137 -3.88 6.17 11.69
N ILE A 138 -2.63 5.87 11.35
CA ILE A 138 -1.49 6.61 11.90
C ILE A 138 -1.59 8.07 11.48
N ALA A 139 -1.82 8.36 10.19
CA ALA A 139 -1.91 9.73 9.69
C ALA A 139 -3.07 10.51 10.33
N GLN A 140 -4.25 9.86 10.55
CA GLN A 140 -5.41 10.46 11.22
C GLN A 140 -5.14 10.75 12.70
N SER A 141 -4.38 9.90 13.39
CA SER A 141 -4.22 9.93 14.84
C SER A 141 -2.85 10.44 15.32
N HIS A 142 -1.90 10.72 14.43
CA HIS A 142 -0.57 11.17 14.80
C HIS A 142 -0.61 12.54 15.51
N PRO A 143 0.19 12.76 16.59
CA PRO A 143 0.17 14.03 17.32
C PRO A 143 0.76 15.22 16.56
N ARG A 144 1.53 14.96 15.50
CA ARG A 144 2.14 15.97 14.64
C ARG A 144 1.48 15.93 13.27
N ARG A 145 1.65 16.99 12.48
CA ARG A 145 1.19 17.01 11.08
C ARG A 145 1.86 15.88 10.30
N CYS A 146 1.07 14.90 9.88
CA CYS A 146 1.54 13.65 9.29
C CYS A 146 0.99 13.48 7.89
N ALA A 147 1.88 13.33 6.92
CA ALA A 147 1.53 12.98 5.55
C ALA A 147 1.44 11.45 5.39
N VAL A 148 0.83 10.99 4.32
CA VAL A 148 0.75 9.58 3.97
C VAL A 148 1.07 9.37 2.48
N ILE A 149 1.73 8.26 2.17
CA ILE A 149 1.96 7.77 0.80
C ILE A 149 1.53 6.31 0.77
N GLY A 150 0.60 5.98 -0.09
CA GLY A 150 0.11 4.60 -0.18
C GLY A 150 -0.90 4.38 -1.29
N THR A 151 -1.63 3.30 -1.18
CA THR A 151 -2.60 2.84 -2.16
C THR A 151 -3.71 3.87 -2.45
N LEU A 152 -4.10 4.67 -1.47
CA LEU A 152 -5.11 5.73 -1.63
C LEU A 152 -4.54 7.04 -2.15
N GLY A 153 -3.24 7.10 -2.41
CA GLY A 153 -2.56 8.29 -2.91
C GLY A 153 -1.51 8.84 -1.95
N ALA A 154 -1.02 10.04 -2.25
CA ALA A 154 0.00 10.76 -1.47
C ALA A 154 -0.50 12.14 -1.08
N GLY A 155 -0.30 12.56 0.17
CA GLY A 155 -0.73 13.88 0.66
C GLY A 155 -0.99 13.91 2.16
N LEU A 156 -1.63 15.00 2.60
CA LEU A 156 -2.18 15.10 3.95
C LEU A 156 -3.56 14.42 4.01
N PRO A 157 -3.99 13.89 5.18
CA PRO A 157 -5.33 13.32 5.33
C PRO A 157 -6.42 14.25 4.79
N GLY A 158 -7.30 13.71 3.94
CA GLY A 158 -8.36 14.47 3.26
C GLY A 158 -7.92 15.21 1.99
N GLN A 159 -6.65 15.20 1.63
CA GLN A 159 -6.09 15.87 0.44
C GLN A 159 -5.07 14.95 -0.26
N LEU A 160 -5.51 13.75 -0.62
CA LEU A 160 -4.65 12.77 -1.28
C LEU A 160 -4.72 12.94 -2.80
N LEU A 161 -3.55 12.92 -3.44
CA LEU A 161 -3.41 12.84 -4.89
C LEU A 161 -3.16 11.39 -5.27
N ASP A 162 -3.89 10.88 -6.25
CA ASP A 162 -3.66 9.52 -6.78
C ASP A 162 -2.28 9.43 -7.41
N THR A 163 -1.49 8.46 -6.98
CA THR A 163 -0.14 8.19 -7.50
C THR A 163 -0.10 7.06 -8.51
N GLY A 164 -1.17 6.29 -8.62
CA GLY A 164 -1.23 5.06 -9.41
C GLY A 164 -0.45 3.88 -8.82
N PHE A 165 0.23 4.07 -7.69
CA PHE A 165 1.08 3.05 -7.05
C PHE A 165 0.93 3.06 -5.53
N THR A 166 0.95 1.87 -4.91
CA THR A 166 1.05 1.75 -3.44
C THR A 166 2.37 2.33 -2.92
N THR A 167 3.46 2.11 -3.66
CA THR A 167 4.79 2.63 -3.37
C THR A 167 5.30 3.26 -4.66
N PRO A 168 5.41 4.59 -4.76
CA PRO A 168 5.90 5.26 -5.97
C PRO A 168 7.37 4.97 -6.23
N GLU A 169 7.83 5.25 -7.45
CA GLU A 169 9.25 5.16 -7.83
C GLU A 169 10.11 6.05 -6.94
N ALA A 170 11.39 5.69 -6.79
CA ALA A 170 12.28 6.31 -5.81
C ALA A 170 12.42 7.84 -6.01
N THR A 171 12.48 8.32 -7.23
CA THR A 171 12.54 9.75 -7.56
C THR A 171 11.27 10.49 -7.15
N THR A 172 10.12 9.89 -7.46
CA THR A 172 8.79 10.42 -7.11
C THR A 172 8.58 10.41 -5.60
N LEU A 173 9.02 9.34 -4.90
CA LEU A 173 8.96 9.25 -3.45
C LEU A 173 9.72 10.42 -2.79
N MET A 174 10.96 10.69 -3.22
CA MET A 174 11.77 11.76 -2.65
C MET A 174 11.18 13.14 -2.92
N ARG A 175 10.55 13.33 -4.08
CA ARG A 175 9.83 14.56 -4.42
C ARG A 175 8.64 14.79 -3.50
N PHE A 176 7.81 13.77 -3.24
CA PHE A 176 6.72 13.87 -2.27
C PHE A 176 7.21 14.18 -0.87
N LEU A 177 8.28 13.51 -0.41
CA LEU A 177 8.83 13.80 0.91
C LEU A 177 9.33 15.24 1.03
N ALA A 178 9.94 15.80 -0.04
CA ALA A 178 10.36 17.19 -0.08
C ALA A 178 9.14 18.15 -0.04
N GLU A 179 8.13 17.91 -0.88
CA GLU A 179 6.87 18.68 -0.89
C GLU A 179 6.19 18.64 0.49
N PHE A 180 6.21 17.50 1.19
CA PHE A 180 5.64 17.40 2.54
C PHE A 180 6.42 18.22 3.57
N THR A 181 7.75 18.33 3.43
CA THR A 181 8.52 19.23 4.30
C THR A 181 8.19 20.70 4.06
N GLU A 182 7.91 21.10 2.83
CA GLU A 182 7.43 22.44 2.48
C GLU A 182 6.02 22.72 3.03
N LEU A 183 5.19 21.69 3.12
CA LEU A 183 3.87 21.73 3.76
C LEU A 183 3.96 21.63 5.29
N GLU A 184 5.14 21.76 5.89
CA GLU A 184 5.38 21.70 7.34
C GLU A 184 4.96 20.35 7.98
N ALA A 185 4.91 19.25 7.21
CA ALA A 185 4.75 17.94 7.79
C ALA A 185 5.98 17.57 8.62
N GLN A 186 5.76 16.95 9.77
CA GLN A 186 6.81 16.50 10.68
C GLN A 186 6.96 14.98 10.71
N ALA A 187 5.98 14.28 10.13
CA ALA A 187 5.99 12.85 9.97
C ALA A 187 5.40 12.47 8.61
N CYS A 188 5.80 11.33 8.10
CA CYS A 188 5.20 10.72 6.93
C CYS A 188 5.06 9.21 7.15
N VAL A 189 3.92 8.65 6.76
CA VAL A 189 3.69 7.21 6.77
C VAL A 189 3.66 6.70 5.35
N LEU A 190 4.45 5.67 5.06
CA LEU A 190 4.63 5.09 3.74
C LEU A 190 4.21 3.63 3.71
N GLU A 191 3.36 3.24 2.77
CA GLU A 191 3.11 1.84 2.46
C GLU A 191 4.28 1.29 1.63
N ALA A 192 5.09 0.41 2.23
CA ALA A 192 6.21 -0.28 1.59
C ALA A 192 5.75 -1.65 1.06
N SER A 193 5.29 -1.70 -0.18
CA SER A 193 4.92 -2.93 -0.86
C SER A 193 6.12 -3.85 -1.06
N SER A 194 5.90 -5.17 -1.13
CA SER A 194 6.99 -6.11 -1.39
C SER A 194 7.67 -5.88 -2.73
N ILE A 195 6.90 -5.50 -3.75
CA ILE A 195 7.42 -5.15 -5.08
C ILE A 195 8.27 -3.88 -4.97
N GLY A 196 7.77 -2.83 -4.31
CA GLY A 196 8.54 -1.60 -4.12
C GLY A 196 9.83 -1.79 -3.33
N LEU A 197 9.84 -2.71 -2.34
CA LEU A 197 11.05 -3.08 -1.61
C LEU A 197 12.03 -3.89 -2.49
N GLU A 198 11.51 -4.80 -3.33
CA GLU A 198 12.33 -5.59 -4.25
C GLU A 198 12.99 -4.72 -5.31
N GLU A 199 12.24 -3.79 -5.89
CA GLU A 199 12.69 -2.87 -6.92
C GLU A 199 13.52 -1.70 -6.38
N GLY A 200 13.68 -1.59 -5.04
CA GLY A 200 14.47 -0.54 -4.43
C GLY A 200 13.84 0.86 -4.45
N ARG A 201 12.50 0.94 -4.54
CA ARG A 201 11.79 2.23 -4.59
C ARG A 201 11.97 3.10 -3.34
N LEU A 202 12.40 2.50 -2.23
CA LEU A 202 12.75 3.22 -1.00
C LEU A 202 14.25 3.57 -0.90
N ASN A 203 15.07 3.15 -1.86
CA ASN A 203 16.51 3.39 -1.81
C ASN A 203 16.81 4.89 -1.60
N GLY A 204 17.78 5.17 -0.73
CA GLY A 204 18.13 6.53 -0.34
C GLY A 204 17.27 7.11 0.81
N ALA A 205 16.08 6.58 1.09
CA ALA A 205 15.28 7.04 2.21
C ALA A 205 15.85 6.59 3.56
N ARG A 206 15.85 7.49 4.54
CA ARG A 206 16.04 7.15 5.93
C ARG A 206 14.69 6.76 6.53
N VAL A 207 14.51 5.48 6.82
CA VAL A 207 13.34 4.96 7.53
C VAL A 207 13.64 4.95 9.03
N ASP A 208 12.84 5.66 9.83
CA ASP A 208 12.98 5.69 11.28
C ASP A 208 12.27 4.53 11.96
N VAL A 209 11.06 4.20 11.47
CA VAL A 209 10.20 3.16 12.04
C VAL A 209 9.73 2.23 10.93
N ALA A 210 9.93 0.93 11.11
CA ALA A 210 9.38 -0.11 10.25
C ALA A 210 8.25 -0.84 10.96
N VAL A 211 7.14 -1.08 10.27
CA VAL A 211 6.00 -1.84 10.79
C VAL A 211 5.78 -3.07 9.93
N PHE A 212 5.68 -4.25 10.55
CA PHE A 212 5.29 -5.50 9.90
C PHE A 212 3.92 -5.95 10.40
N THR A 213 2.95 -6.10 9.48
CA THR A 213 1.58 -6.48 9.83
C THR A 213 1.33 -7.98 9.77
N ASN A 214 1.59 -8.64 8.64
CA ASN A 214 1.39 -10.08 8.45
C ASN A 214 1.96 -10.57 7.11
N LEU A 215 2.04 -11.90 6.95
CA LEU A 215 2.34 -12.55 5.68
C LEU A 215 1.31 -13.63 5.39
N THR A 216 0.48 -13.44 4.37
CA THR A 216 -0.42 -14.45 3.81
C THR A 216 -0.19 -14.56 2.30
N ARG A 217 -0.81 -15.53 1.63
CA ARG A 217 -0.61 -15.79 0.21
C ARG A 217 -1.10 -14.61 -0.65
N ASP A 218 -0.18 -13.95 -1.35
CA ASP A 218 -0.46 -12.96 -2.37
C ASP A 218 0.80 -12.72 -3.24
N HIS A 219 0.66 -12.04 -4.39
CA HIS A 219 1.75 -11.61 -5.27
C HIS A 219 2.73 -12.73 -5.72
N LEU A 220 2.26 -13.98 -5.82
CA LEU A 220 3.09 -15.10 -6.29
C LEU A 220 3.31 -15.05 -7.82
N ASP A 221 2.49 -14.32 -8.55
CA ASP A 221 2.70 -13.93 -9.94
C ASP A 221 4.02 -13.17 -10.14
N TYR A 222 4.40 -12.31 -9.18
CA TYR A 222 5.65 -11.55 -9.19
C TYR A 222 6.81 -12.27 -8.48
N HIS A 223 6.59 -12.71 -7.24
CA HIS A 223 7.66 -13.28 -6.41
C HIS A 223 7.95 -14.76 -6.69
N GLY A 224 7.03 -15.47 -7.32
CA GLY A 224 7.13 -16.90 -7.62
C GLY A 224 6.91 -17.81 -6.41
N THR A 225 7.51 -17.52 -5.25
CA THR A 225 7.38 -18.33 -4.02
C THR A 225 7.11 -17.50 -2.78
N MET A 226 6.54 -18.12 -1.73
CA MET A 226 6.31 -17.47 -0.45
C MET A 226 7.60 -17.04 0.25
N GLU A 227 8.68 -17.80 0.06
CA GLU A 227 10.00 -17.49 0.64
C GLU A 227 10.57 -16.20 0.06
N ARG A 228 10.49 -16.00 -1.27
CA ARG A 228 10.91 -14.76 -1.93
C ARG A 228 10.03 -13.59 -1.53
N TYR A 229 8.73 -13.82 -1.40
CA TYR A 229 7.79 -12.82 -0.93
C TYR A 229 8.09 -12.37 0.50
N ALA A 230 8.39 -13.31 1.40
CA ALA A 230 8.82 -13.04 2.78
C ALA A 230 10.15 -12.27 2.80
N ALA A 231 11.15 -12.72 2.02
CA ALA A 231 12.46 -12.07 1.93
C ALA A 231 12.37 -10.61 1.44
N ALA A 232 11.47 -10.32 0.49
CA ALA A 232 11.24 -8.96 0.04
C ALA A 232 10.75 -8.05 1.18
N LYS A 233 9.84 -8.53 2.04
CA LYS A 233 9.36 -7.76 3.21
C LYS A 233 10.41 -7.63 4.31
N GLU A 234 11.24 -8.66 4.52
CA GLU A 234 12.33 -8.65 5.50
C GLU A 234 13.34 -7.52 5.24
N LYS A 235 13.53 -7.09 3.98
CA LYS A 235 14.38 -5.94 3.63
C LYS A 235 14.04 -4.69 4.45
N LEU A 236 12.77 -4.46 4.75
CA LEU A 236 12.36 -3.30 5.54
C LEU A 236 12.79 -3.42 7.01
N LEU A 237 12.75 -4.63 7.59
CA LEU A 237 13.08 -4.88 9.00
C LEU A 237 14.61 -4.92 9.23
N THR A 238 15.38 -5.00 8.15
CA THR A 238 16.85 -4.92 8.13
C THR A 238 17.34 -3.61 7.48
N TRP A 239 16.46 -2.58 7.37
CA TRP A 239 16.78 -1.32 6.72
C TRP A 239 17.95 -0.61 7.40
N PRO A 240 18.87 0.01 6.64
CA PRO A 240 20.02 0.70 7.22
C PRO A 240 19.61 1.79 8.23
N ARG A 241 20.22 1.79 9.42
CA ARG A 241 19.97 2.75 10.51
C ARG A 241 18.52 2.74 11.03
N LEU A 242 17.77 1.65 10.88
CA LEU A 242 16.43 1.50 11.41
C LEU A 242 16.45 1.68 12.94
N ARG A 243 15.70 2.64 13.45
CA ARG A 243 15.63 2.94 14.88
C ARG A 243 14.65 2.02 15.61
N LEU A 244 13.49 1.78 15.02
CA LEU A 244 12.43 1.01 15.64
C LEU A 244 11.78 0.05 14.64
N ALA A 245 11.65 -1.22 15.04
CA ALA A 245 10.80 -2.20 14.36
C ALA A 245 9.57 -2.52 15.22
N ILE A 246 8.39 -2.44 14.64
CA ILE A 246 7.10 -2.77 15.24
C ILE A 246 6.57 -4.01 14.52
N ILE A 247 6.40 -5.11 15.25
CA ILE A 247 6.24 -6.43 14.62
C ILE A 247 5.05 -7.18 15.24
N ASN A 248 4.19 -7.70 14.37
CA ASN A 248 3.09 -8.58 14.75
C ASN A 248 3.63 -9.95 15.20
N LEU A 249 3.43 -10.30 16.47
CA LEU A 249 3.87 -11.58 17.03
C LEU A 249 2.82 -12.69 16.88
N ASP A 250 1.62 -12.37 16.39
CA ASP A 250 0.61 -13.38 16.05
C ASP A 250 0.91 -14.03 14.68
N ASP A 251 1.81 -13.44 13.89
CA ASP A 251 2.27 -13.97 12.62
C ASP A 251 3.58 -14.76 12.79
N PRO A 252 3.67 -16.02 12.31
CA PRO A 252 4.90 -16.84 12.44
C PRO A 252 6.15 -16.19 11.84
N LEU A 253 6.03 -15.49 10.70
CA LEU A 253 7.14 -14.74 10.13
C LEU A 253 7.51 -13.56 11.03
N GLY A 254 6.51 -12.89 11.64
CA GLY A 254 6.75 -11.80 12.57
C GLY A 254 7.62 -12.20 13.75
N VAL A 255 7.35 -13.37 14.34
CA VAL A 255 8.20 -13.94 15.42
C VAL A 255 9.64 -14.12 14.94
N ALA A 256 9.83 -14.68 13.74
CA ALA A 256 11.16 -14.89 13.15
C ALA A 256 11.86 -13.55 12.83
N LEU A 257 11.13 -12.55 12.33
CA LEU A 257 11.65 -11.23 12.00
C LEU A 257 12.04 -10.42 13.26
N ALA A 258 11.31 -10.58 14.36
CA ALA A 258 11.65 -9.92 15.62
C ALA A 258 13.04 -10.31 16.13
N ALA A 259 13.44 -11.57 15.91
CA ALA A 259 14.77 -12.08 16.26
C ALA A 259 15.89 -11.64 15.30
N ARG A 260 15.55 -11.28 14.06
CA ARG A 260 16.52 -10.96 13.00
C ARG A 260 16.58 -9.47 12.64
N SER A 261 15.70 -8.65 13.16
CA SER A 261 15.66 -7.22 12.86
C SER A 261 16.97 -6.53 13.24
N SER A 262 17.44 -5.64 12.36
CA SER A 262 18.61 -4.78 12.61
C SER A 262 18.26 -3.50 13.38
N ALA A 263 16.99 -3.29 13.73
CA ALA A 263 16.54 -2.11 14.44
C ALA A 263 17.18 -1.99 15.82
N THR A 264 17.49 -0.75 16.24
CA THR A 264 18.03 -0.49 17.58
C THR A 264 17.04 -0.91 18.67
N LYS A 265 15.74 -0.88 18.37
CA LYS A 265 14.66 -1.28 19.27
C LYS A 265 13.62 -2.09 18.52
N VAL A 266 13.11 -3.16 19.13
CA VAL A 266 11.98 -3.95 18.63
C VAL A 266 10.82 -3.84 19.63
N ILE A 267 9.62 -3.59 19.12
CA ILE A 267 8.37 -3.64 19.86
C ILE A 267 7.48 -4.69 19.18
N GLY A 268 7.16 -5.75 19.91
CA GLY A 268 6.17 -6.74 19.48
C GLY A 268 4.75 -6.27 19.82
N TYR A 269 3.76 -6.70 19.05
CA TYR A 269 2.36 -6.56 19.42
C TYR A 269 1.59 -7.85 19.15
N THR A 270 0.55 -8.11 19.95
CA THR A 270 -0.24 -9.35 19.90
C THR A 270 -1.65 -9.17 20.43
N GLN A 271 -2.61 -9.92 19.90
CA GLN A 271 -3.94 -10.15 20.50
C GLN A 271 -4.03 -11.51 21.20
N SER A 272 -2.93 -12.29 21.24
CA SER A 272 -2.93 -13.61 21.85
C SER A 272 -2.89 -13.52 23.38
N ASP A 273 -3.71 -14.33 24.03
CA ASP A 273 -3.67 -14.53 25.49
C ASP A 273 -2.64 -15.58 25.90
N ALA A 274 -1.89 -16.15 24.95
CA ALA A 274 -0.87 -17.16 25.24
C ALA A 274 0.21 -16.58 26.19
N PRO A 275 0.70 -17.39 27.12
CA PRO A 275 1.77 -16.96 28.02
C PRO A 275 3.05 -16.71 27.23
N MET A 276 3.49 -15.46 27.21
CA MET A 276 4.75 -15.03 26.62
C MET A 276 5.39 -13.99 27.54
N ASP A 277 6.70 -13.81 27.41
CA ASP A 277 7.34 -12.65 28.04
C ASP A 277 6.81 -11.37 27.40
N ARG A 278 5.93 -10.67 28.14
CA ARG A 278 5.27 -9.43 27.68
C ARG A 278 6.08 -8.18 27.97
N GLN A 279 7.32 -8.32 28.42
CA GLN A 279 8.19 -7.17 28.67
C GLN A 279 8.46 -6.43 27.34
N GLY A 280 7.93 -5.23 27.19
CA GLY A 280 8.07 -4.43 25.96
C GLY A 280 7.05 -4.75 24.86
N VAL A 281 6.11 -5.68 25.08
CA VAL A 281 5.06 -6.05 24.10
C VAL A 281 3.80 -5.21 24.35
N ILE A 282 3.10 -4.87 23.28
CA ILE A 282 1.80 -4.22 23.29
C ILE A 282 0.72 -5.27 23.06
N CYS A 283 -0.29 -5.34 23.93
CA CYS A 283 -1.32 -6.36 23.87
C CYS A 283 -2.73 -5.77 23.86
N ALA A 284 -3.66 -6.47 23.23
CA ALA A 284 -5.09 -6.27 23.44
C ALA A 284 -5.60 -7.38 24.37
N GLU A 285 -6.23 -6.99 25.46
CA GLU A 285 -6.83 -7.91 26.44
C GLU A 285 -8.35 -7.66 26.47
N ASP A 286 -9.13 -8.69 26.87
CA ASP A 286 -10.59 -8.61 26.97
C ASP A 286 -11.26 -8.12 25.68
N VAL A 287 -10.84 -8.66 24.52
CA VAL A 287 -11.36 -8.21 23.22
C VAL A 287 -12.79 -8.69 23.03
N VAL A 288 -13.70 -7.72 22.92
CA VAL A 288 -15.12 -7.94 22.63
C VAL A 288 -15.46 -7.27 21.30
N GLU A 289 -15.96 -8.08 20.37
CA GLU A 289 -16.48 -7.59 19.08
C GLU A 289 -18.01 -7.48 19.19
N THR A 290 -18.54 -6.32 18.83
CA THR A 290 -19.97 -6.04 18.77
C THR A 290 -20.38 -5.54 17.39
N PRO A 291 -21.65 -5.56 17.03
CA PRO A 291 -22.11 -4.95 15.76
C PRO A 291 -21.84 -3.45 15.66
N LEU A 292 -21.60 -2.79 16.78
CA LEU A 292 -21.34 -1.35 16.87
C LEU A 292 -19.85 -1.01 16.89
N GLY A 293 -18.97 -2.01 17.12
CA GLY A 293 -17.53 -1.76 17.16
C GLY A 293 -16.75 -2.74 18.04
N LEU A 294 -15.51 -2.34 18.32
CA LEU A 294 -14.53 -3.10 19.09
C LEU A 294 -14.32 -2.47 20.47
N HIS A 295 -14.28 -3.32 21.49
CA HIS A 295 -13.94 -2.95 22.85
C HIS A 295 -12.80 -3.86 23.34
N PHE A 296 -11.75 -3.27 23.90
CA PHE A 296 -10.64 -4.04 24.47
C PHE A 296 -9.82 -3.20 25.44
N THR A 297 -8.98 -3.84 26.22
CA THR A 297 -7.99 -3.16 27.06
C THR A 297 -6.65 -3.12 26.30
N LEU A 298 -6.19 -1.92 25.92
CA LEU A 298 -4.86 -1.69 25.39
C LEU A 298 -3.87 -1.76 26.55
N SER A 299 -3.01 -2.78 26.58
CA SER A 299 -1.96 -2.99 27.56
C SER A 299 -0.59 -2.68 26.94
N THR A 300 0.19 -1.81 27.57
CA THR A 300 1.47 -1.32 27.05
C THR A 300 2.50 -1.19 28.17
N PRO A 301 3.81 -1.10 27.85
CA PRO A 301 4.84 -0.80 28.85
C PRO A 301 4.65 0.53 29.58
N LYS A 302 3.83 1.45 29.05
CA LYS A 302 3.55 2.77 29.65
C LYS A 302 2.22 2.82 30.41
N GLY A 303 1.54 1.68 30.58
CA GLY A 303 0.26 1.56 31.28
C GLY A 303 -0.86 1.00 30.39
N ARG A 304 -2.07 1.04 30.91
CA ARG A 304 -3.26 0.42 30.31
C ARG A 304 -4.35 1.47 30.05
N ALA A 305 -5.18 1.23 29.03
CA ALA A 305 -6.36 2.06 28.76
C ALA A 305 -7.46 1.24 28.13
N ARG A 306 -8.72 1.51 28.47
CA ARG A 306 -9.89 0.95 27.79
C ARG A 306 -10.05 1.61 26.44
N VAL A 307 -10.17 0.82 25.39
CA VAL A 307 -10.46 1.25 24.01
C VAL A 307 -11.91 0.92 23.70
N GLU A 308 -12.62 1.89 23.14
CA GLU A 308 -13.94 1.77 22.56
C GLU A 308 -13.89 2.42 21.19
N SER A 309 -14.15 1.65 20.13
CA SER A 309 -14.03 2.11 18.74
C SER A 309 -15.20 1.62 17.92
N GLY A 310 -15.75 2.47 17.03
CA GLY A 310 -16.79 2.12 16.07
C GLY A 310 -16.34 1.23 14.90
N LEU A 311 -15.06 0.85 14.88
CA LEU A 311 -14.49 -0.04 13.87
C LEU A 311 -14.98 -1.48 14.08
N ILE A 312 -15.27 -2.19 12.98
CA ILE A 312 -15.72 -3.59 13.00
C ILE A 312 -14.62 -4.51 12.50
N GLY A 313 -14.68 -5.80 12.90
CA GLY A 313 -13.74 -6.83 12.50
C GLY A 313 -12.56 -6.99 13.45
N ARG A 314 -12.47 -8.17 14.07
CA ARG A 314 -11.44 -8.50 15.06
C ARG A 314 -10.00 -8.28 14.56
N TYR A 315 -9.75 -8.50 13.27
CA TYR A 315 -8.43 -8.24 12.66
C TYR A 315 -8.00 -6.77 12.78
N ASN A 316 -8.95 -5.84 12.92
CA ASN A 316 -8.64 -4.43 13.14
C ASN A 316 -8.07 -4.16 14.54
N VAL A 317 -8.24 -5.06 15.50
CA VAL A 317 -7.52 -4.97 16.78
C VAL A 317 -6.00 -5.05 16.55
N SER A 318 -5.54 -5.99 15.71
CA SER A 318 -4.11 -6.09 15.32
C SER A 318 -3.63 -4.81 14.63
N ASN A 319 -4.41 -4.26 13.70
CA ASN A 319 -4.10 -2.98 13.06
C ASN A 319 -4.00 -1.83 14.08
N LEU A 320 -4.94 -1.75 15.04
CA LEU A 320 -4.94 -0.74 16.11
C LEU A 320 -3.74 -0.90 17.04
N LEU A 321 -3.28 -2.12 17.32
CA LEU A 321 -2.07 -2.35 18.12
C LEU A 321 -0.81 -1.84 17.40
N ALA A 322 -0.72 -2.07 16.07
CA ALA A 322 0.37 -1.50 15.26
C ALA A 322 0.36 0.04 15.30
N VAL A 323 -0.83 0.66 15.15
CA VAL A 323 -1.01 2.11 15.27
C VAL A 323 -0.61 2.58 16.68
N ALA A 324 -1.09 1.89 17.73
CA ALA A 324 -0.75 2.23 19.12
C ALA A 324 0.76 2.23 19.36
N ALA A 325 1.49 1.27 18.78
CA ALA A 325 2.94 1.21 18.92
C ALA A 325 3.64 2.45 18.33
N VAL A 326 3.20 2.90 17.14
CA VAL A 326 3.72 4.13 16.51
C VAL A 326 3.38 5.36 17.36
N LEU A 327 2.14 5.46 17.84
CA LEU A 327 1.70 6.61 18.64
C LEU A 327 2.38 6.67 20.01
N LEU A 328 2.66 5.53 20.64
CA LEU A 328 3.46 5.44 21.87
C LEU A 328 4.90 5.92 21.66
N ASP A 329 5.50 5.56 20.51
CA ASP A 329 6.82 6.04 20.11
C ASP A 329 6.80 7.55 19.84
N ALA A 330 5.72 8.06 19.23
CA ALA A 330 5.49 9.49 19.03
C ALA A 330 5.20 10.27 20.33
N GLY A 331 5.18 9.60 21.49
CA GLY A 331 5.10 10.21 22.81
C GLY A 331 3.70 10.26 23.44
N LEU A 332 2.67 9.67 22.83
CA LEU A 332 1.35 9.64 23.42
C LEU A 332 1.26 8.65 24.60
N THR A 333 0.35 8.93 25.52
CA THR A 333 -0.02 8.00 26.59
C THR A 333 -1.09 7.01 26.11
N PRO A 334 -1.22 5.81 26.72
CA PRO A 334 -2.26 4.86 26.37
C PRO A 334 -3.67 5.46 26.41
N LYS A 335 -3.95 6.33 27.38
CA LYS A 335 -5.23 7.03 27.49
C LYS A 335 -5.49 7.99 26.31
N ALA A 336 -4.47 8.72 25.87
CA ALA A 336 -4.58 9.61 24.71
C ALA A 336 -4.76 8.82 23.40
N ILE A 337 -4.14 7.64 23.28
CA ILE A 337 -4.30 6.74 22.15
C ILE A 337 -5.73 6.20 22.11
N ALA A 338 -6.24 5.69 23.23
CA ALA A 338 -7.60 5.17 23.32
C ALA A 338 -8.65 6.22 22.93
N ALA A 339 -8.48 7.47 23.35
CA ALA A 339 -9.37 8.57 22.97
C ALA A 339 -9.36 8.83 21.46
N ARG A 340 -8.18 8.76 20.80
CA ARG A 340 -8.08 8.94 19.34
C ARG A 340 -8.69 7.78 18.57
N PHE A 341 -8.66 6.57 19.11
CA PHE A 341 -9.23 5.39 18.46
C PHE A 341 -10.76 5.42 18.38
N ALA A 342 -11.42 6.19 19.26
CA ALA A 342 -12.87 6.41 19.18
C ALA A 342 -13.30 7.20 17.92
N ASP A 343 -12.41 8.09 17.43
CA ASP A 343 -12.69 8.99 16.30
C ASP A 343 -12.18 8.45 14.95
N LEU A 344 -11.52 7.28 14.93
CA LEU A 344 -10.99 6.71 13.69
C LEU A 344 -12.11 6.30 12.74
N ILE A 345 -11.94 6.66 11.49
CA ILE A 345 -12.83 6.24 10.41
C ILE A 345 -12.11 5.21 9.51
N PRO A 346 -12.83 4.21 8.99
CA PRO A 346 -12.26 3.30 8.00
C PRO A 346 -11.76 4.07 6.77
N PRO A 347 -10.62 3.68 6.19
CA PRO A 347 -10.21 4.22 4.90
C PRO A 347 -11.19 3.84 3.79
N SER A 348 -11.25 4.64 2.73
CA SER A 348 -12.12 4.34 1.58
C SER A 348 -11.85 2.93 1.03
N GLY A 349 -12.92 2.19 0.75
CA GLY A 349 -12.86 0.81 0.29
C GLY A 349 -12.31 -0.20 1.30
N ARG A 350 -12.35 0.09 2.60
CA ARG A 350 -11.94 -0.81 3.68
C ARG A 350 -13.08 -0.94 4.69
N LEU A 351 -13.93 -1.96 4.53
CA LEU A 351 -15.20 -2.10 5.24
C LEU A 351 -16.00 -0.77 5.24
N GLU A 352 -16.00 -0.08 4.12
CA GLU A 352 -16.72 1.18 3.93
C GLU A 352 -18.23 0.92 3.87
N LYS A 353 -18.95 1.52 4.80
CA LYS A 353 -20.41 1.34 4.92
C LYS A 353 -21.15 2.27 3.98
N VAL A 354 -22.11 1.72 3.24
CA VAL A 354 -23.02 2.45 2.35
C VAL A 354 -24.46 2.09 2.73
N GLY A 355 -25.34 3.08 2.79
CA GLY A 355 -26.70 2.88 3.27
C GLY A 355 -26.82 3.12 4.77
N GLY A 356 -28.01 2.92 5.31
CA GLY A 356 -28.29 3.30 6.68
C GLY A 356 -29.47 2.53 7.30
N ASP A 357 -30.18 3.23 8.17
CA ASP A 357 -31.34 2.67 8.89
C ASP A 357 -32.48 2.32 7.92
N ASN A 358 -33.12 1.16 8.15
CA ASN A 358 -34.20 0.60 7.35
C ASN A 358 -33.83 0.16 5.91
N GLU A 359 -32.53 0.02 5.61
CA GLU A 359 -32.02 -0.46 4.34
C GLU A 359 -31.03 -1.62 4.57
N PRO A 360 -30.73 -2.45 3.52
CA PRO A 360 -29.65 -3.41 3.60
C PRO A 360 -28.33 -2.66 3.94
N LEU A 361 -27.55 -3.23 4.83
CA LEU A 361 -26.20 -2.72 5.08
C LEU A 361 -25.30 -3.18 3.95
N ILE A 362 -24.90 -2.25 3.10
CA ILE A 362 -23.91 -2.51 2.06
C ILE A 362 -22.53 -2.15 2.61
N VAL A 363 -21.58 -3.03 2.39
CA VAL A 363 -20.17 -2.82 2.79
C VAL A 363 -19.28 -3.04 1.59
N VAL A 364 -18.45 -2.06 1.27
CA VAL A 364 -17.47 -2.13 0.19
C VAL A 364 -16.10 -2.39 0.78
N ASP A 365 -15.38 -3.40 0.27
CA ASP A 365 -14.05 -3.78 0.76
C ASP A 365 -13.08 -4.16 -0.38
N TYR A 366 -11.82 -3.90 -0.17
CA TYR A 366 -10.72 -4.24 -1.09
C TYR A 366 -10.26 -5.71 -0.96
N ALA A 367 -10.97 -6.57 -0.24
CA ALA A 367 -10.64 -7.97 -0.04
C ALA A 367 -10.57 -8.72 -1.38
N HIS A 368 -9.35 -8.98 -1.84
CA HIS A 368 -9.04 -9.62 -3.13
C HIS A 368 -8.11 -10.84 -2.98
N SER A 369 -7.91 -11.33 -1.76
CA SER A 369 -7.21 -12.57 -1.42
C SER A 369 -8.08 -13.45 -0.53
N PRO A 370 -7.84 -14.77 -0.45
CA PRO A 370 -8.63 -15.68 0.39
C PRO A 370 -8.70 -15.23 1.85
N ASP A 371 -7.57 -14.90 2.46
CA ASP A 371 -7.47 -14.44 3.86
C ASP A 371 -8.22 -13.12 4.09
N ALA A 372 -8.07 -12.13 3.19
CA ALA A 372 -8.77 -10.86 3.30
C ALA A 372 -10.29 -11.04 3.17
N LEU A 373 -10.76 -11.91 2.27
CA LEU A 373 -12.18 -12.21 2.08
C LEU A 373 -12.75 -12.92 3.30
N GLU A 374 -12.03 -13.91 3.86
CA GLU A 374 -12.41 -14.60 5.10
C GLU A 374 -12.55 -13.60 6.25
N ASN A 375 -11.57 -12.75 6.46
CA ASN A 375 -11.58 -11.74 7.51
C ASN A 375 -12.76 -10.77 7.37
N ALA A 376 -13.05 -10.27 6.15
CA ALA A 376 -14.18 -9.38 5.90
C ALA A 376 -15.52 -10.08 6.16
N LEU A 377 -15.69 -11.32 5.69
CA LEU A 377 -16.90 -12.11 5.90
C LEU A 377 -17.12 -12.46 7.37
N CYS A 378 -16.07 -12.88 8.10
CA CYS A 378 -16.15 -13.12 9.54
C CYS A 378 -16.59 -11.90 10.32
N ALA A 379 -16.02 -10.72 10.00
CA ALA A 379 -16.41 -9.46 10.63
C ALA A 379 -17.90 -9.13 10.39
N LEU A 380 -18.37 -9.32 9.16
CA LEU A 380 -19.76 -9.01 8.79
C LEU A 380 -20.75 -10.10 9.24
N ARG A 381 -20.28 -11.33 9.47
CA ARG A 381 -21.14 -12.41 10.01
C ARG A 381 -21.71 -12.02 11.38
N ALA A 382 -20.87 -11.47 12.27
CA ALA A 382 -21.33 -10.99 13.57
C ALA A 382 -22.43 -9.91 13.44
N VAL A 383 -22.27 -9.00 12.48
CA VAL A 383 -23.25 -7.95 12.18
C VAL A 383 -24.54 -8.55 11.62
N ALA A 384 -24.46 -9.49 10.67
CA ALA A 384 -25.63 -10.17 10.08
C ALA A 384 -26.42 -10.95 11.13
N LEU A 385 -25.74 -11.67 12.02
CA LEU A 385 -26.39 -12.40 13.13
C LEU A 385 -27.14 -11.46 14.08
N ALA A 386 -26.54 -10.32 14.44
CA ALA A 386 -27.20 -9.33 15.29
C ALA A 386 -28.44 -8.70 14.62
N ARG A 387 -28.41 -8.54 13.30
CA ARG A 387 -29.55 -8.08 12.49
C ARG A 387 -30.56 -9.19 12.19
N ARG A 388 -30.28 -10.44 12.56
CA ARG A 388 -31.06 -11.66 12.21
C ARG A 388 -31.31 -11.77 10.71
N ALA A 389 -30.27 -11.59 9.92
CA ALA A 389 -30.28 -11.38 8.49
C ALA A 389 -29.25 -12.25 7.76
N GLN A 390 -29.37 -12.28 6.44
CA GLN A 390 -28.40 -12.97 5.59
C GLN A 390 -27.15 -12.12 5.37
N LEU A 391 -26.02 -12.81 5.19
CA LEU A 391 -24.78 -12.24 4.69
C LEU A 391 -24.61 -12.65 3.22
N VAL A 392 -24.67 -11.70 2.31
CA VAL A 392 -24.50 -11.89 0.88
C VAL A 392 -23.14 -11.34 0.46
N VAL A 393 -22.41 -12.06 -0.41
CA VAL A 393 -21.14 -11.56 -0.95
C VAL A 393 -21.20 -11.44 -2.47
N VAL A 394 -20.72 -10.31 -3.00
CA VAL A 394 -20.54 -10.03 -4.43
C VAL A 394 -19.06 -9.82 -4.68
N PHE A 395 -18.42 -10.67 -5.46
CA PHE A 395 -16.98 -10.54 -5.73
C PHE A 395 -16.54 -11.21 -7.04
N GLY A 396 -15.32 -10.89 -7.44
CA GLY A 396 -14.61 -11.52 -8.53
C GLY A 396 -13.10 -11.55 -8.27
N CYS A 397 -12.35 -12.01 -9.26
CA CYS A 397 -10.90 -12.00 -9.23
C CYS A 397 -10.33 -11.25 -10.44
N GLY A 398 -9.16 -10.62 -10.25
CA GLY A 398 -8.44 -10.00 -11.36
C GLY A 398 -7.81 -11.03 -12.29
N GLY A 399 -7.82 -10.74 -13.60
CA GLY A 399 -7.03 -11.43 -14.61
C GLY A 399 -5.56 -11.03 -14.54
N ASP A 400 -4.67 -11.81 -15.17
CA ASP A 400 -3.23 -11.63 -15.18
C ASP A 400 -2.64 -11.53 -13.76
N ARG A 401 -3.16 -12.36 -12.85
CA ARG A 401 -2.79 -12.46 -11.42
C ARG A 401 -2.74 -13.92 -10.98
N ASP A 402 -2.41 -14.16 -9.70
CA ASP A 402 -2.36 -15.51 -9.12
C ASP A 402 -3.70 -16.25 -9.32
N ARG A 403 -3.72 -17.19 -10.28
CA ARG A 403 -4.90 -18.02 -10.55
C ARG A 403 -5.24 -18.96 -9.40
N GLY A 404 -4.22 -19.38 -8.64
CA GLY A 404 -4.40 -20.34 -7.53
C GLY A 404 -5.28 -19.82 -6.41
N LYS A 405 -5.49 -18.50 -6.31
CA LYS A 405 -6.39 -17.92 -5.30
C LYS A 405 -7.87 -17.99 -5.67
N ARG A 406 -8.23 -18.19 -6.95
CA ARG A 406 -9.62 -18.14 -7.45
C ARG A 406 -10.49 -19.20 -6.79
N LEU A 407 -10.06 -20.47 -6.85
CA LEU A 407 -10.74 -21.58 -6.19
C LEU A 407 -10.89 -21.35 -4.69
N LEU A 408 -9.79 -20.95 -4.03
CA LEU A 408 -9.77 -20.71 -2.58
C LEU A 408 -10.72 -19.58 -2.15
N MET A 409 -10.83 -18.52 -2.95
CA MET A 409 -11.80 -17.43 -2.66
C MET A 409 -13.23 -17.91 -2.81
N GLY A 410 -13.53 -18.80 -3.79
CA GLY A 410 -14.82 -19.46 -3.92
C GLY A 410 -15.17 -20.29 -2.68
N GLU A 411 -14.25 -21.12 -2.21
CA GLU A 411 -14.40 -21.95 -1.00
C GLU A 411 -14.67 -21.10 0.24
N VAL A 412 -13.89 -20.02 0.43
CA VAL A 412 -14.09 -19.07 1.53
C VAL A 412 -15.47 -18.43 1.47
N ALA A 413 -15.87 -17.94 0.30
CA ALA A 413 -17.19 -17.33 0.13
C ALA A 413 -18.32 -18.29 0.47
N THR A 414 -18.26 -19.54 -0.01
CA THR A 414 -19.25 -20.58 0.27
C THR A 414 -19.31 -20.94 1.76
N ARG A 415 -18.17 -20.93 2.44
CA ARG A 415 -18.09 -21.27 3.87
C ARG A 415 -18.67 -20.20 4.79
N PHE A 416 -18.50 -18.93 4.46
CA PHE A 416 -18.78 -17.81 5.38
C PHE A 416 -19.96 -16.92 4.96
N ALA A 417 -20.45 -16.97 3.72
CA ALA A 417 -21.63 -16.23 3.29
C ALA A 417 -22.86 -17.16 3.15
N ASP A 418 -24.06 -16.61 3.26
CA ASP A 418 -25.31 -17.33 3.02
C ASP A 418 -25.66 -17.38 1.54
N ARG A 419 -25.22 -16.39 0.79
CA ARG A 419 -25.41 -16.28 -0.67
C ARG A 419 -24.16 -15.70 -1.33
N VAL A 420 -23.75 -16.31 -2.45
CA VAL A 420 -22.57 -15.91 -3.22
C VAL A 420 -22.98 -15.48 -4.61
N VAL A 421 -22.55 -14.30 -5.02
CA VAL A 421 -22.71 -13.75 -6.37
C VAL A 421 -21.33 -13.49 -6.96
N LEU A 422 -20.99 -14.19 -8.04
CA LEU A 422 -19.73 -14.04 -8.76
C LEU A 422 -19.88 -13.03 -9.91
N THR A 423 -18.93 -12.12 -10.02
CA THR A 423 -18.93 -11.07 -11.04
C THR A 423 -17.53 -10.69 -11.49
N CYS A 424 -17.41 -9.92 -12.58
CA CYS A 424 -16.11 -9.40 -13.01
C CYS A 424 -15.49 -8.45 -11.99
N ASP A 425 -14.18 -8.57 -11.84
CA ASP A 425 -13.32 -7.56 -11.22
C ASP A 425 -12.61 -6.76 -12.33
N ASN A 426 -11.33 -6.90 -12.51
CA ASN A 426 -10.52 -6.41 -13.63
C ASN A 426 -10.05 -7.61 -14.47
N PRO A 427 -10.77 -8.07 -15.50
CA PRO A 427 -10.37 -9.24 -16.27
C PRO A 427 -9.06 -9.03 -17.06
N ARG A 428 -8.68 -7.78 -17.34
CA ARG A 428 -7.47 -7.41 -18.09
C ARG A 428 -7.41 -8.12 -19.45
N SER A 429 -6.39 -8.97 -19.69
CA SER A 429 -6.26 -9.71 -20.95
C SER A 429 -7.00 -11.06 -20.94
N GLU A 430 -7.47 -11.53 -19.78
CA GLU A 430 -8.14 -12.83 -19.68
C GLU A 430 -9.63 -12.74 -20.00
N ASP A 431 -10.21 -13.87 -20.44
CA ASP A 431 -11.65 -14.00 -20.59
C ASP A 431 -12.36 -13.96 -19.23
N ALA A 432 -13.31 -13.06 -19.09
CA ALA A 432 -14.04 -12.85 -17.85
C ALA A 432 -14.80 -14.10 -17.38
N GLN A 433 -15.40 -14.84 -18.32
CA GLN A 433 -16.14 -16.06 -17.98
C GLN A 433 -15.21 -17.15 -17.47
N ALA A 434 -14.02 -17.30 -18.06
CA ALA A 434 -13.03 -18.27 -17.61
C ALA A 434 -12.57 -18.00 -16.17
N ILE A 435 -12.40 -16.71 -15.79
CA ILE A 435 -12.09 -16.35 -14.42
C ILE A 435 -13.22 -16.74 -13.45
N LEU A 436 -14.47 -16.50 -13.84
CA LEU A 436 -15.64 -16.83 -13.02
C LEU A 436 -15.82 -18.35 -12.89
N ASP A 437 -15.54 -19.12 -13.93
CA ASP A 437 -15.58 -20.58 -13.89
C ASP A 437 -14.50 -21.15 -12.96
N ASP A 438 -13.30 -20.56 -12.92
CA ASP A 438 -12.24 -20.93 -11.95
C ASP A 438 -12.70 -20.69 -10.51
N ILE A 439 -13.38 -19.55 -10.24
CA ILE A 439 -13.90 -19.24 -8.89
C ILE A 439 -15.05 -20.18 -8.54
N ARG A 440 -15.93 -20.47 -9.51
CA ARG A 440 -17.09 -21.36 -9.33
C ARG A 440 -16.69 -22.76 -8.91
N GLY A 441 -15.48 -23.21 -9.24
CA GLY A 441 -14.94 -24.50 -8.76
C GLY A 441 -15.00 -24.62 -7.23
N GLY A 442 -14.82 -23.51 -6.49
CA GLY A 442 -14.95 -23.43 -5.02
C GLY A 442 -16.33 -22.98 -4.52
N ALA A 443 -17.20 -22.47 -5.41
CA ALA A 443 -18.52 -21.97 -5.10
C ALA A 443 -19.57 -22.46 -6.11
N PRO A 444 -19.86 -23.79 -6.17
CA PRO A 444 -20.68 -24.39 -7.23
C PRO A 444 -22.12 -23.86 -7.30
N GLU A 445 -22.68 -23.42 -6.16
CA GLU A 445 -24.04 -22.89 -6.06
C GLU A 445 -24.11 -21.37 -6.27
N ALA A 446 -22.98 -20.70 -6.57
CA ALA A 446 -22.95 -19.27 -6.72
C ALA A 446 -23.71 -18.82 -7.98
N GLU A 447 -24.45 -17.73 -7.83
CA GLU A 447 -25.05 -17.01 -8.97
C GLU A 447 -23.95 -16.28 -9.74
N ILE A 448 -23.91 -16.42 -11.08
CA ILE A 448 -22.96 -15.70 -11.93
C ILE A 448 -23.68 -14.57 -12.65
N ILE A 449 -23.21 -13.35 -12.45
CA ILE A 449 -23.63 -12.15 -13.18
C ILE A 449 -22.37 -11.43 -13.66
N VAL A 450 -22.00 -11.61 -14.91
CA VAL A 450 -20.72 -11.13 -15.46
C VAL A 450 -20.56 -9.63 -15.31
N ASP A 451 -21.58 -8.86 -15.68
CA ASP A 451 -21.58 -7.40 -15.52
C ASP A 451 -21.64 -7.01 -14.03
N ARG A 452 -20.59 -6.36 -13.53
CA ARG A 452 -20.45 -6.01 -12.11
C ARG A 452 -21.50 -5.00 -11.65
N SER A 453 -21.83 -4.02 -12.46
CA SER A 453 -22.87 -3.05 -12.17
C SER A 453 -24.24 -3.73 -12.02
N ALA A 454 -24.56 -4.66 -12.95
CA ALA A 454 -25.80 -5.46 -12.87
C ALA A 454 -25.80 -6.39 -11.65
N ALA A 455 -24.66 -7.00 -11.31
CA ALA A 455 -24.51 -7.85 -10.12
C ALA A 455 -24.82 -7.09 -8.83
N ILE A 456 -24.20 -5.92 -8.66
CA ILE A 456 -24.41 -5.04 -7.51
C ILE A 456 -25.88 -4.61 -7.42
N ARG A 457 -26.43 -4.07 -8.50
CA ARG A 457 -27.81 -3.57 -8.55
C ARG A 457 -28.85 -4.67 -8.26
N ARG A 458 -28.73 -5.84 -8.89
CA ARG A 458 -29.64 -6.97 -8.66
C ARG A 458 -29.55 -7.51 -7.26
N THR A 459 -28.33 -7.64 -6.71
CA THR A 459 -28.13 -8.12 -5.34
C THR A 459 -28.75 -7.17 -4.33
N ILE A 460 -28.53 -5.85 -4.46
CA ILE A 460 -29.10 -4.84 -3.55
C ILE A 460 -30.62 -4.76 -3.69
N ALA A 461 -31.15 -4.84 -4.90
CA ALA A 461 -32.60 -4.82 -5.13
C ALA A 461 -33.31 -6.03 -4.49
N ALA A 462 -32.68 -7.21 -4.52
CA ALA A 462 -33.22 -8.45 -3.96
C ALA A 462 -33.00 -8.61 -2.45
N ALA A 463 -32.07 -7.85 -1.85
CA ALA A 463 -31.73 -7.96 -0.43
C ALA A 463 -32.89 -7.52 0.48
N HIS A 464 -33.12 -8.23 1.60
CA HIS A 464 -34.03 -7.77 2.65
C HIS A 464 -33.44 -6.54 3.36
N PRO A 465 -34.25 -5.58 3.88
CA PRO A 465 -33.71 -4.41 4.59
C PRO A 465 -32.79 -4.72 5.77
N ALA A 466 -32.90 -5.91 6.37
CA ALA A 466 -32.02 -6.35 7.43
C ALA A 466 -30.68 -6.94 6.92
N ASP A 467 -30.61 -7.37 5.65
CA ASP A 467 -29.45 -8.09 5.12
C ASP A 467 -28.17 -7.24 5.11
N VAL A 468 -27.04 -7.98 5.10
CA VAL A 468 -25.70 -7.43 4.97
C VAL A 468 -25.14 -7.88 3.62
N VAL A 469 -24.72 -6.96 2.78
CA VAL A 469 -24.15 -7.24 1.46
C VAL A 469 -22.69 -6.76 1.44
N LEU A 470 -21.76 -7.68 1.30
CA LEU A 470 -20.35 -7.37 1.06
C LEU A 470 -20.09 -7.30 -0.45
N ILE A 471 -19.58 -6.16 -0.93
CA ILE A 471 -19.05 -5.99 -2.29
C ILE A 471 -17.54 -5.98 -2.13
N ALA A 472 -16.86 -7.06 -2.61
CA ALA A 472 -15.44 -7.26 -2.39
C ALA A 472 -14.62 -7.25 -3.69
N GLY A 473 -13.33 -6.94 -3.57
CA GLY A 473 -12.32 -6.97 -4.62
C GLY A 473 -11.76 -5.61 -4.96
N LYS A 474 -12.60 -4.66 -5.40
CA LYS A 474 -12.18 -3.35 -5.91
C LYS A 474 -12.00 -2.29 -4.84
N GLY A 475 -12.83 -2.31 -3.78
CA GLY A 475 -12.76 -1.32 -2.71
C GLY A 475 -12.83 0.12 -3.24
N HIS A 476 -11.71 0.85 -3.13
CA HIS A 476 -11.58 2.26 -3.54
C HIS A 476 -11.28 2.45 -5.04
N GLU A 477 -11.05 1.38 -5.82
CA GLU A 477 -10.72 1.52 -7.24
C GLU A 477 -11.83 2.25 -8.00
N SER A 478 -11.44 3.25 -8.81
CA SER A 478 -12.32 4.12 -9.58
C SER A 478 -12.47 3.71 -11.04
N TYR A 479 -12.01 2.50 -11.41
CA TYR A 479 -12.06 1.98 -12.78
C TYR A 479 -12.27 0.47 -12.81
N GLN A 480 -12.71 -0.04 -13.96
CA GLN A 480 -12.65 -1.45 -14.33
C GLN A 480 -11.80 -1.59 -15.59
N GLU A 481 -10.83 -2.53 -15.59
CA GLU A 481 -9.90 -2.74 -16.69
C GLU A 481 -10.28 -3.99 -17.49
N THR A 482 -10.55 -3.82 -18.79
CA THR A 482 -10.89 -4.90 -19.72
C THR A 482 -10.10 -4.71 -21.02
N ALA A 483 -9.37 -5.73 -21.47
CA ALA A 483 -8.56 -5.69 -22.68
C ALA A 483 -7.59 -4.48 -22.74
N GLY A 484 -6.98 -4.11 -21.60
CA GLY A 484 -6.04 -2.99 -21.49
C GLY A 484 -6.71 -1.61 -21.44
N ILE A 485 -8.04 -1.52 -21.47
CA ILE A 485 -8.79 -0.27 -21.42
C ILE A 485 -9.40 -0.11 -20.02
N ARG A 486 -9.18 1.04 -19.40
CA ARG A 486 -9.78 1.40 -18.11
C ARG A 486 -11.06 2.19 -18.34
N HIS A 487 -12.16 1.65 -17.84
CA HIS A 487 -13.48 2.30 -17.84
C HIS A 487 -13.77 2.86 -16.44
N PRO A 488 -14.29 4.08 -16.29
CA PRO A 488 -14.70 4.60 -15.00
C PRO A 488 -15.72 3.67 -14.32
N PHE A 489 -15.47 3.32 -13.07
CA PHE A 489 -16.32 2.42 -12.29
C PHE A 489 -16.03 2.59 -10.79
N SER A 490 -17.04 2.53 -9.95
CA SER A 490 -16.87 2.56 -8.49
C SER A 490 -17.94 1.71 -7.82
N ASP A 491 -17.54 0.75 -7.00
CA ASP A 491 -18.44 -0.09 -6.21
C ASP A 491 -19.32 0.75 -5.28
N VAL A 492 -18.75 1.78 -4.66
CA VAL A 492 -19.49 2.70 -3.77
C VAL A 492 -20.56 3.48 -4.55
N ALA A 493 -20.20 4.02 -5.71
CA ALA A 493 -21.15 4.77 -6.54
C ALA A 493 -22.32 3.88 -7.04
N GLU A 494 -22.00 2.66 -7.50
CA GLU A 494 -23.03 1.68 -7.93
C GLU A 494 -23.93 1.26 -6.77
N ALA A 495 -23.37 1.05 -5.57
CA ALA A 495 -24.15 0.72 -4.37
C ALA A 495 -25.08 1.87 -3.96
N CYS A 496 -24.59 3.11 -3.95
CA CYS A 496 -25.40 4.29 -3.68
C CYS A 496 -26.56 4.42 -4.67
N ALA A 497 -26.27 4.31 -5.97
CA ALA A 497 -27.29 4.39 -7.02
C ALA A 497 -28.34 3.26 -6.90
N ALA A 498 -27.90 2.05 -6.56
CA ALA A 498 -28.82 0.92 -6.35
C ALA A 498 -29.77 1.13 -5.15
N LEU A 499 -29.28 1.71 -4.06
CA LEU A 499 -30.11 2.05 -2.89
C LEU A 499 -31.13 3.16 -3.19
N VAL A 500 -30.76 4.16 -3.99
CA VAL A 500 -31.69 5.21 -4.45
C VAL A 500 -32.81 4.61 -5.29
N ASN A 501 -32.47 3.81 -6.31
CA ASN A 501 -33.45 3.15 -7.17
C ASN A 501 -34.39 2.21 -6.41
N ARG A 502 -33.91 1.56 -5.34
CA ARG A 502 -34.74 0.73 -4.46
C ARG A 502 -35.79 1.53 -3.74
N LYS A 503 -35.49 2.76 -3.30
CA LYS A 503 -36.47 3.65 -2.63
C LYS A 503 -37.56 4.11 -3.61
N GLU A 504 -37.20 4.45 -4.83
CA GLU A 504 -38.12 4.90 -5.87
C GLU A 504 -39.06 3.76 -6.34
N GLY A 505 -38.58 2.52 -6.39
CA GLY A 505 -39.37 1.34 -6.75
C GLY A 505 -40.29 0.82 -5.64
N ALA A 506 -40.12 1.30 -4.39
CA ALA A 506 -40.94 0.94 -3.23
C ALA A 506 -42.07 1.97 -2.96
N GLN A 507 -42.13 3.07 -3.69
CA GLN A 507 -43.23 4.03 -3.71
C GLN A 507 -44.23 3.68 -4.82
#